data_55e3a5bb6637a735dd92253ac5fa0124
#
_entry.id   55e3a5bb6637a735dd92253ac5fa0124
#
_cell.length_a   1.000
_cell.length_b   1.000
_cell.length_c   1.000
_cell.angle_alpha   90.00
_cell.angle_beta   90.00
_cell.angle_gamma   90.00
#
_symmetry.space_group_name_H-M   'P 1'
#
loop_
_entity.id
_entity.type
_entity.pdbx_description
1 polymer ?
#
loop_
_entity_poly.entity_id
_entity_poly.type
_entity_poly.pdbx_seq_one_letter_code
_entity_poly.pdbx_strand_id
1 'polypeptide(L)'
;NDNLAATIKTIFKSWFLDFDAVANAEFVQSEYGQIPQNWRYKLLGDLCKCVTKGTTPTTLGKYFTDSGINFIKGESINDDHSFNKAMFAHIDEETDNLLKRSRILENDIVFTIAGTLGKFALVDSSIVPANTNQAVAIIRTSKISPEMLYSYFIGEWQVEFYKKNTQQAVQANLSLTTIKNLPILLPDKDAQKHYMNLVEPLIKAMRTNFAEVERLSELQNQLLTRLSSSR
;
A
#
# COMPACT_ATOMS: atom_id res chain seq x y z
N ASN A 1 0.25 -13.56 9.42
CA ASN A 1 -0.54 -12.50 8.74
C ASN A 1 -1.30 -13.01 7.51
N ASP A 2 -0.87 -14.11 6.89
CA ASP A 2 -1.51 -14.66 5.69
C ASP A 2 -3.01 -14.95 5.89
N ASN A 3 -3.39 -15.49 7.03
CA ASN A 3 -4.80 -15.73 7.36
C ASN A 3 -5.60 -14.41 7.50
N LEU A 4 -5.00 -13.36 8.05
CA LEU A 4 -5.66 -12.05 8.16
C LEU A 4 -5.85 -11.41 6.78
N ALA A 5 -4.82 -11.44 5.94
CA ALA A 5 -4.91 -10.95 4.56
C ALA A 5 -5.94 -11.75 3.74
N ALA A 6 -5.96 -13.09 3.86
CA ALA A 6 -6.95 -13.94 3.22
C ALA A 6 -8.38 -13.63 3.69
N THR A 7 -8.57 -13.35 4.98
CA THR A 7 -9.87 -12.95 5.54
C THR A 7 -10.31 -11.59 4.97
N ILE A 8 -9.42 -10.59 4.92
CA ILE A 8 -9.71 -9.28 4.31
C ILE A 8 -10.09 -9.45 2.84
N LYS A 9 -9.34 -10.28 2.09
CA LYS A 9 -9.63 -10.57 0.68
C LYS A 9 -11.01 -11.22 0.51
N THR A 10 -11.39 -12.14 1.39
CA THR A 10 -12.71 -12.79 1.35
C THR A 10 -13.83 -11.79 1.64
N ILE A 11 -13.67 -10.96 2.66
CA ILE A 11 -14.63 -9.89 2.97
C ILE A 11 -14.74 -8.92 1.79
N PHE A 12 -13.60 -8.48 1.25
CA PHE A 12 -13.55 -7.60 0.10
C PHE A 12 -14.31 -8.18 -1.10
N LYS A 13 -14.06 -9.46 -1.43
CA LYS A 13 -14.73 -10.15 -2.52
C LYS A 13 -16.25 -10.17 -2.34
N SER A 14 -16.73 -10.54 -1.17
CA SER A 14 -18.17 -10.57 -0.85
C SER A 14 -18.84 -9.18 -0.96
N TRP A 15 -18.11 -8.09 -0.65
CA TRP A 15 -18.64 -6.74 -0.72
C TRP A 15 -18.57 -6.12 -2.12
N PHE A 16 -17.45 -6.26 -2.82
CA PHE A 16 -17.14 -5.42 -3.99
C PHE A 16 -17.10 -6.19 -5.33
N LEU A 17 -17.03 -7.51 -5.27
CA LEU A 17 -16.97 -8.34 -6.48
C LEU A 17 -18.23 -9.16 -6.67
N ASP A 18 -18.67 -9.87 -5.64
CA ASP A 18 -19.86 -10.75 -5.69
C ASP A 18 -21.12 -10.02 -5.19
N PHE A 19 -20.95 -8.97 -4.38
CA PHE A 19 -22.04 -8.21 -3.74
C PHE A 19 -22.91 -9.03 -2.76
N ASP A 20 -22.46 -10.20 -2.32
CA ASP A 20 -23.21 -11.07 -1.40
C ASP A 20 -23.54 -10.38 -0.07
N ALA A 21 -22.57 -9.59 0.45
CA ALA A 21 -22.74 -8.84 1.69
C ALA A 21 -23.82 -7.74 1.60
N VAL A 22 -24.25 -7.36 0.40
CA VAL A 22 -25.24 -6.32 0.10
C VAL A 22 -26.30 -6.81 -0.88
N ALA A 23 -26.55 -8.13 -0.93
CA ALA A 23 -27.48 -8.76 -1.88
C ALA A 23 -28.91 -8.21 -1.82
N ASN A 24 -29.32 -7.63 -0.69
CA ASN A 24 -30.65 -7.00 -0.53
C ASN A 24 -30.70 -5.55 -1.01
N ALA A 25 -29.61 -4.96 -1.49
CA ALA A 25 -29.60 -3.61 -2.04
C ALA A 25 -30.30 -3.58 -3.41
N GLU A 26 -30.89 -2.46 -3.75
CA GLU A 26 -31.29 -2.20 -5.13
C GLU A 26 -30.02 -1.98 -5.99
N PHE A 27 -30.04 -2.47 -7.23
CA PHE A 27 -28.91 -2.35 -8.15
C PHE A 27 -29.25 -1.41 -9.30
N VAL A 28 -28.26 -0.64 -9.72
CA VAL A 28 -28.34 0.29 -10.85
C VAL A 28 -27.23 0.01 -11.86
N GLN A 29 -27.49 0.33 -13.12
CA GLN A 29 -26.47 0.22 -14.16
C GLN A 29 -25.44 1.34 -14.03
N SER A 30 -24.16 0.98 -14.07
CA SER A 30 -23.02 1.89 -14.12
C SER A 30 -22.19 1.69 -15.37
N GLU A 31 -21.15 2.50 -15.56
CA GLU A 31 -20.18 2.37 -16.65
C GLU A 31 -19.47 1.00 -16.65
N TYR A 32 -19.27 0.38 -15.49
CA TYR A 32 -18.54 -0.88 -15.31
C TYR A 32 -19.44 -2.06 -14.88
N GLY A 33 -20.75 -1.96 -15.13
CA GLY A 33 -21.71 -3.00 -14.79
C GLY A 33 -22.67 -2.58 -13.68
N GLN A 34 -23.44 -3.54 -13.18
CA GLN A 34 -24.40 -3.29 -12.10
C GLN A 34 -23.69 -3.09 -10.75
N ILE A 35 -24.12 -2.08 -10.02
CA ILE A 35 -23.60 -1.76 -8.69
C ILE A 35 -24.78 -1.45 -7.75
N PRO A 36 -24.63 -1.61 -6.43
CA PRO A 36 -25.66 -1.18 -5.47
C PRO A 36 -26.01 0.29 -5.65
N GLN A 37 -27.28 0.61 -5.53
CA GLN A 37 -27.79 1.98 -5.57
C GLN A 37 -27.07 2.84 -4.52
N ASN A 38 -26.75 4.07 -4.84
CA ASN A 38 -25.96 5.00 -4.04
C ASN A 38 -24.44 4.71 -3.97
N TRP A 39 -23.94 3.59 -4.51
CA TRP A 39 -22.52 3.40 -4.73
C TRP A 39 -22.08 4.10 -6.01
N ARG A 40 -20.81 4.46 -6.10
CA ARG A 40 -20.30 5.20 -7.27
C ARG A 40 -18.83 4.94 -7.50
N TYR A 41 -18.43 4.94 -8.74
CA TYR A 41 -17.02 4.96 -9.10
C TYR A 41 -16.41 6.36 -8.94
N LYS A 42 -15.18 6.40 -8.44
CA LYS A 42 -14.31 7.57 -8.41
C LYS A 42 -12.92 7.16 -8.84
N LEU A 43 -12.24 8.00 -9.59
CA LEU A 43 -10.84 7.75 -9.92
C LEU A 43 -9.99 7.83 -8.65
N LEU A 44 -9.01 6.92 -8.51
CA LEU A 44 -8.11 6.91 -7.35
C LEU A 44 -7.42 8.27 -7.17
N GLY A 45 -7.03 8.92 -8.28
CA GLY A 45 -6.43 10.25 -8.23
C GLY A 45 -7.31 11.32 -7.56
N ASP A 46 -8.64 11.23 -7.71
CA ASP A 46 -9.61 12.15 -7.10
C ASP A 46 -9.81 11.90 -5.59
N LEU A 47 -9.42 10.73 -5.11
CA LEU A 47 -9.48 10.31 -3.72
C LEU A 47 -8.20 10.61 -2.95
N CYS A 48 -7.13 11.00 -3.65
CA CYS A 48 -5.81 11.22 -3.11
C CYS A 48 -5.45 12.70 -3.02
N LYS A 49 -4.70 13.06 -1.99
CA LYS A 49 -3.99 14.34 -1.90
C LYS A 49 -2.87 14.40 -2.93
N CYS A 50 -2.15 13.29 -3.10
CA CYS A 50 -1.16 13.13 -4.16
C CYS A 50 -0.94 11.65 -4.51
N VAL A 51 -0.56 11.41 -5.77
CA VAL A 51 0.04 10.18 -6.25
C VAL A 51 1.32 10.60 -6.96
N THR A 52 2.47 10.25 -6.39
CA THR A 52 3.80 10.65 -6.86
C THR A 52 4.77 9.48 -6.79
N LYS A 53 6.01 9.69 -7.20
CA LYS A 53 7.12 8.73 -7.05
C LYS A 53 8.40 9.48 -6.73
N GLY A 54 9.39 8.76 -6.22
CA GLY A 54 10.67 9.35 -5.87
C GLY A 54 11.64 9.52 -7.04
N THR A 55 12.85 9.81 -6.65
CA THR A 55 14.00 9.97 -7.55
C THR A 55 15.20 9.35 -6.86
N THR A 56 15.99 8.57 -7.59
CA THR A 56 17.23 8.00 -7.04
C THR A 56 18.25 9.11 -6.77
N PRO A 57 18.86 9.19 -5.57
CA PRO A 57 19.83 10.24 -5.20
C PRO A 57 20.98 10.41 -6.22
N THR A 58 21.49 9.32 -6.77
CA THR A 58 22.61 9.34 -7.72
C THR A 58 22.30 10.09 -9.01
N THR A 59 21.03 10.21 -9.41
CA THR A 59 20.63 11.03 -10.57
C THR A 59 20.79 12.53 -10.31
N LEU A 60 20.93 12.92 -9.04
CA LEU A 60 21.18 14.30 -8.59
C LEU A 60 22.62 14.51 -8.11
N GLY A 61 23.53 13.57 -8.37
CA GLY A 61 24.90 13.61 -7.90
C GLY A 61 25.05 13.42 -6.37
N LYS A 62 24.02 12.86 -5.71
CA LYS A 62 24.02 12.52 -4.28
C LYS A 62 24.23 11.02 -4.08
N TYR A 63 24.66 10.64 -2.89
CA TYR A 63 25.00 9.26 -2.57
C TYR A 63 24.15 8.75 -1.40
N PHE A 64 24.06 7.44 -1.29
CA PHE A 64 23.52 6.79 -0.10
C PHE A 64 24.54 6.88 1.04
N THR A 65 24.04 6.87 2.27
CA THR A 65 24.80 6.96 3.51
C THR A 65 24.63 5.67 4.33
N ASP A 66 25.50 5.42 5.30
CA ASP A 66 25.41 4.25 6.18
C ASP A 66 24.26 4.37 7.20
N SER A 67 23.84 5.59 7.48
CA SER A 67 22.73 5.90 8.41
C SER A 67 22.07 7.22 8.04
N GLY A 68 20.87 7.48 8.58
CA GLY A 68 20.14 8.73 8.36
C GLY A 68 18.67 8.48 8.07
N ILE A 69 18.12 9.19 7.09
CA ILE A 69 16.72 9.09 6.69
C ILE A 69 16.54 7.81 5.84
N ASN A 70 15.54 7.02 6.17
CA ASN A 70 15.22 5.78 5.47
C ASN A 70 14.97 6.04 3.98
N PHE A 71 15.52 5.17 3.13
CA PHE A 71 15.28 5.23 1.69
C PHE A 71 14.71 3.90 1.19
N ILE A 72 13.43 3.89 0.90
CA ILE A 72 12.66 2.71 0.56
C ILE A 72 12.77 2.46 -0.94
N LYS A 73 13.11 1.23 -1.32
CA LYS A 73 13.14 0.75 -2.70
C LYS A 73 12.13 -0.40 -2.85
N GLY A 74 11.91 -0.88 -4.09
CA GLY A 74 10.98 -1.99 -4.33
C GLY A 74 11.31 -3.25 -3.55
N GLU A 75 12.61 -3.59 -3.41
CA GLU A 75 13.09 -4.72 -2.62
C GLU A 75 12.87 -4.58 -1.10
N SER A 76 12.57 -3.37 -0.64
CA SER A 76 12.25 -3.12 0.77
C SER A 76 10.80 -3.46 1.14
N ILE A 77 9.97 -3.88 0.17
CA ILE A 77 8.57 -4.23 0.37
C ILE A 77 8.41 -5.73 0.13
N ASN A 78 7.96 -6.46 1.14
CA ASN A 78 7.73 -7.89 1.09
C ASN A 78 6.39 -8.23 0.41
N ASP A 79 6.22 -9.50 0.02
CA ASP A 79 4.99 -9.99 -0.60
C ASP A 79 3.81 -10.06 0.40
N ASP A 80 4.10 -10.16 1.70
CA ASP A 80 3.12 -10.13 2.79
C ASP A 80 2.70 -8.72 3.20
N HIS A 81 3.09 -7.69 2.42
CA HIS A 81 2.80 -6.28 2.63
C HIS A 81 3.52 -5.65 3.84
N SER A 82 4.55 -6.31 4.38
CA SER A 82 5.44 -5.76 5.41
C SER A 82 6.64 -5.03 4.78
N PHE A 83 7.37 -4.28 5.63
CA PHE A 83 8.66 -3.70 5.26
C PHE A 83 9.81 -4.60 5.69
N ASN A 84 10.78 -4.80 4.81
CA ASN A 84 12.08 -5.38 5.14
C ASN A 84 13.07 -4.25 5.44
N LYS A 85 13.16 -3.84 6.70
CA LYS A 85 14.03 -2.73 7.13
C LYS A 85 15.51 -3.01 6.90
N ALA A 86 15.93 -4.27 6.88
CA ALA A 86 17.32 -4.63 6.55
C ALA A 86 17.71 -4.27 5.10
N MET A 87 16.72 -4.09 4.22
CA MET A 87 16.92 -3.67 2.83
C MET A 87 16.78 -2.15 2.62
N PHE A 88 16.58 -1.37 3.70
CA PHE A 88 16.55 0.07 3.59
C PHE A 88 17.95 0.60 3.27
N ALA A 89 18.03 1.48 2.29
CA ALA A 89 19.16 2.38 2.16
C ALA A 89 18.91 3.64 3.02
N HIS A 90 19.92 4.49 3.15
CA HIS A 90 19.78 5.74 3.89
C HIS A 90 20.29 6.91 3.05
N ILE A 91 19.77 8.10 3.34
CA ILE A 91 20.22 9.38 2.78
C ILE A 91 20.39 10.41 3.88
N ASP A 92 21.21 11.41 3.62
CA ASP A 92 21.38 12.55 4.51
C ASP A 92 20.21 13.55 4.40
N GLU A 93 20.14 14.48 5.34
CA GLU A 93 19.10 15.51 5.37
C GLU A 93 19.15 16.46 4.17
N GLU A 94 20.35 16.75 3.62
CA GLU A 94 20.50 17.59 2.45
C GLU A 94 19.82 16.93 1.23
N THR A 95 20.09 15.64 1.03
CA THR A 95 19.49 14.84 -0.05
C THR A 95 17.98 14.74 0.13
N ASP A 96 17.49 14.49 1.35
CA ASP A 96 16.05 14.44 1.62
C ASP A 96 15.37 15.80 1.34
N ASN A 97 16.02 16.91 1.65
CA ASN A 97 15.50 18.24 1.35
C ASN A 97 15.42 18.52 -0.15
N LEU A 98 16.37 18.00 -0.96
CA LEU A 98 16.27 18.03 -2.41
C LEU A 98 15.12 17.16 -2.94
N LEU A 99 14.87 16.03 -2.28
CA LEU A 99 13.84 15.06 -2.63
C LEU A 99 12.50 15.27 -1.88
N LYS A 100 12.25 16.45 -1.32
CA LYS A 100 11.07 16.74 -0.47
C LYS A 100 9.72 16.33 -1.06
N ARG A 101 9.60 16.30 -2.41
CA ARG A 101 8.37 15.89 -3.10
C ARG A 101 8.02 14.43 -2.85
N SER A 102 9.00 13.58 -2.62
CA SER A 102 8.86 12.14 -2.41
C SER A 102 9.09 11.70 -0.97
N ARG A 103 8.98 12.63 -0.03
CA ARG A 103 8.92 12.27 1.38
C ARG A 103 7.69 11.42 1.66
N ILE A 104 7.93 10.27 2.24
CA ILE A 104 6.91 9.35 2.69
C ILE A 104 6.42 9.81 4.06
N LEU A 105 5.11 9.79 4.26
CA LEU A 105 4.47 10.12 5.54
C LEU A 105 3.76 8.90 6.10
N GLU A 106 3.51 8.93 7.40
CA GLU A 106 2.64 7.93 8.01
C GLU A 106 1.27 7.89 7.32
N ASN A 107 0.73 6.70 7.17
CA ASN A 107 -0.51 6.40 6.46
C ASN A 107 -0.46 6.59 4.92
N ASP A 108 0.71 6.86 4.33
CA ASP A 108 0.86 6.68 2.89
C ASP A 108 0.82 5.18 2.54
N ILE A 109 0.34 4.87 1.34
CA ILE A 109 0.54 3.54 0.76
C ILE A 109 1.67 3.67 -0.25
N VAL A 110 2.72 2.87 -0.07
CA VAL A 110 3.79 2.71 -1.06
C VAL A 110 3.46 1.53 -1.97
N PHE A 111 3.71 1.69 -3.28
CA PHE A 111 3.32 0.72 -4.29
C PHE A 111 4.40 0.59 -5.36
N THR A 112 4.88 -0.61 -5.66
CA THR A 112 5.92 -0.83 -6.66
C THR A 112 5.36 -0.74 -8.07
N ILE A 113 5.96 0.14 -8.89
CA ILE A 113 5.54 0.44 -10.26
C ILE A 113 6.58 0.08 -11.32
N ALA A 114 7.75 -0.35 -10.90
CA ALA A 114 8.82 -0.87 -11.75
C ALA A 114 9.61 -1.96 -11.01
N GLY A 115 10.24 -2.86 -11.73
CA GLY A 115 10.88 -4.04 -11.17
C GLY A 115 9.85 -5.10 -10.80
N THR A 116 9.81 -5.54 -9.56
CA THR A 116 8.74 -6.40 -9.05
C THR A 116 7.49 -5.55 -8.86
N LEU A 117 6.54 -5.68 -9.78
CA LEU A 117 5.31 -4.86 -9.80
C LEU A 117 4.29 -5.33 -8.76
N GLY A 118 3.53 -4.38 -8.23
CA GLY A 118 2.31 -4.65 -7.48
C GLY A 118 2.51 -4.97 -6.01
N LYS A 119 3.74 -4.96 -5.49
CA LYS A 119 3.97 -4.98 -4.04
C LYS A 119 3.54 -3.66 -3.43
N PHE A 120 2.95 -3.70 -2.27
CA PHE A 120 2.50 -2.50 -1.56
C PHE A 120 2.58 -2.69 -0.06
N ALA A 121 2.69 -1.58 0.66
CA ALA A 121 2.65 -1.59 2.12
C ALA A 121 2.01 -0.29 2.63
N LEU A 122 1.34 -0.37 3.79
CA LEU A 122 0.81 0.79 4.51
C LEU A 122 1.87 1.28 5.49
N VAL A 123 2.27 2.53 5.34
CA VAL A 123 3.36 3.15 6.13
C VAL A 123 2.89 3.45 7.55
N ASP A 124 3.63 2.99 8.53
CA ASP A 124 3.44 3.33 9.94
C ASP A 124 4.53 4.29 10.45
N SER A 125 4.40 4.75 11.70
CA SER A 125 5.32 5.70 12.32
C SER A 125 6.75 5.18 12.47
N SER A 126 6.99 3.87 12.48
CA SER A 126 8.33 3.28 12.61
C SER A 126 9.17 3.38 11.33
N ILE A 127 8.52 3.68 10.22
CA ILE A 127 9.15 3.78 8.89
C ILE A 127 9.66 5.21 8.63
N VAL A 128 8.98 6.22 9.14
CA VAL A 128 9.30 7.63 8.88
C VAL A 128 10.31 8.19 9.90
N PRO A 129 11.18 9.14 9.51
CA PRO A 129 11.22 9.80 8.21
C PRO A 129 11.76 8.90 7.09
N ALA A 130 11.17 9.00 5.90
CA ALA A 130 11.55 8.17 4.77
C ALA A 130 11.35 8.87 3.42
N ASN A 131 12.10 8.41 2.42
CA ASN A 131 12.01 8.81 1.02
C ASN A 131 12.07 7.57 0.12
N THR A 132 11.93 7.73 -1.20
CA THR A 132 11.94 6.60 -2.14
C THR A 132 12.47 6.98 -3.52
N ASN A 133 12.65 5.94 -4.37
CA ASN A 133 13.10 6.08 -5.76
C ASN A 133 11.92 6.10 -6.76
N GLN A 134 12.24 6.12 -8.05
CA GLN A 134 11.26 6.17 -9.14
C GLN A 134 10.49 4.85 -9.36
N ALA A 135 10.92 3.75 -8.74
CA ALA A 135 10.26 2.44 -8.86
C ALA A 135 9.09 2.26 -7.88
N VAL A 136 8.95 3.17 -6.90
CA VAL A 136 7.91 3.12 -5.88
C VAL A 136 7.03 4.36 -5.98
N ALA A 137 5.74 4.16 -6.17
CA ALA A 137 4.73 5.20 -6.06
C ALA A 137 4.34 5.42 -4.60
N ILE A 138 4.04 6.66 -4.26
CA ILE A 138 3.46 7.09 -2.99
C ILE A 138 2.02 7.50 -3.26
N ILE A 139 1.09 6.86 -2.59
CA ILE A 139 -0.34 7.11 -2.68
C ILE A 139 -0.79 7.67 -1.33
N ARG A 140 -1.08 8.97 -1.29
CA ARG A 140 -1.54 9.68 -0.09
C ARG A 140 -2.99 10.04 -0.24
N THR A 141 -3.83 9.38 0.53
CA THR A 141 -5.29 9.57 0.47
C THR A 141 -5.72 10.89 1.11
N SER A 142 -6.92 11.35 0.76
CA SER A 142 -7.56 12.53 1.38
C SER A 142 -9.08 12.43 1.50
N LYS A 143 -9.73 11.61 0.66
CA LYS A 143 -11.19 11.44 0.61
C LYS A 143 -11.63 10.00 0.83
N ILE A 144 -10.70 9.12 1.08
CA ILE A 144 -10.88 7.73 1.48
C ILE A 144 -9.86 7.45 2.59
N SER A 145 -10.19 6.59 3.56
CA SER A 145 -9.19 6.22 4.57
C SER A 145 -8.06 5.39 3.97
N PRO A 146 -6.83 5.52 4.48
CA PRO A 146 -5.72 4.70 4.03
C PRO A 146 -6.00 3.20 4.16
N GLU A 147 -6.62 2.78 5.26
CA GLU A 147 -6.97 1.39 5.54
C GLU A 147 -8.01 0.87 4.55
N MET A 148 -8.99 1.69 4.18
CA MET A 148 -9.98 1.31 3.18
C MET A 148 -9.30 1.10 1.83
N LEU A 149 -8.46 2.04 1.37
CA LEU A 149 -7.73 1.85 0.11
C LEU A 149 -6.76 0.66 0.18
N TYR A 150 -6.10 0.46 1.32
CA TYR A 150 -5.22 -0.68 1.55
C TYR A 150 -5.98 -2.01 1.40
N SER A 151 -7.20 -2.09 1.90
CA SER A 151 -8.04 -3.29 1.75
C SER A 151 -8.42 -3.57 0.29
N TYR A 152 -8.56 -2.53 -0.55
CA TYR A 152 -8.76 -2.71 -1.99
C TYR A 152 -7.56 -3.37 -2.67
N PHE A 153 -6.34 -3.00 -2.25
CA PHE A 153 -5.14 -3.64 -2.79
C PHE A 153 -4.98 -5.08 -2.30
N ILE A 154 -5.26 -5.36 -1.02
CA ILE A 154 -5.31 -6.74 -0.48
C ILE A 154 -6.37 -7.56 -1.22
N GLY A 155 -7.53 -6.98 -1.52
CA GLY A 155 -8.61 -7.58 -2.30
C GLY A 155 -8.28 -7.75 -3.79
N GLU A 156 -7.11 -7.31 -4.23
CA GLU A 156 -6.66 -7.35 -5.63
C GLU A 156 -7.60 -6.61 -6.60
N TRP A 157 -8.30 -5.55 -6.09
CA TRP A 157 -9.23 -4.77 -6.89
C TRP A 157 -8.66 -4.35 -8.25
N GLN A 158 -7.42 -3.85 -8.28
CA GLN A 158 -6.76 -3.40 -9.49
C GLN A 158 -6.59 -4.54 -10.51
N VAL A 159 -6.33 -5.76 -10.05
CA VAL A 159 -6.18 -6.94 -10.90
C VAL A 159 -7.54 -7.36 -11.46
N GLU A 160 -8.54 -7.50 -10.59
CA GLU A 160 -9.89 -7.92 -10.98
C GLU A 160 -10.58 -6.87 -11.86
N PHE A 161 -10.39 -5.59 -11.57
CA PHE A 161 -10.94 -4.52 -12.39
C PHE A 161 -10.39 -4.56 -13.82
N TYR A 162 -9.06 -4.67 -13.98
CA TYR A 162 -8.45 -4.73 -15.30
C TYR A 162 -8.79 -6.03 -16.04
N LYS A 163 -8.85 -7.17 -15.40
CA LYS A 163 -9.30 -8.43 -16.00
C LYS A 163 -10.71 -8.31 -16.61
N LYS A 164 -11.64 -7.65 -15.89
CA LYS A 164 -13.03 -7.48 -16.34
C LYS A 164 -13.19 -6.47 -17.47
N ASN A 165 -12.40 -5.41 -17.47
CA ASN A 165 -12.70 -4.21 -18.25
C ASN A 165 -11.68 -3.89 -19.35
N THR A 166 -10.58 -4.63 -19.46
CA THR A 166 -9.57 -4.43 -20.51
C THR A 166 -9.21 -5.74 -21.20
N GLN A 167 -9.14 -5.69 -22.54
CA GLN A 167 -8.64 -6.83 -23.35
C GLN A 167 -7.09 -6.89 -23.38
N GLN A 168 -6.41 -5.95 -22.76
CA GLN A 168 -4.95 -5.88 -22.76
C GLN A 168 -4.39 -6.49 -21.48
N ALA A 169 -3.37 -7.33 -21.65
CA ALA A 169 -2.57 -7.86 -20.55
C ALA A 169 -2.00 -6.72 -19.66
N VAL A 170 -1.96 -6.96 -18.36
CA VAL A 170 -1.32 -6.06 -17.37
C VAL A 170 0.06 -5.64 -17.90
N GLN A 171 0.23 -4.36 -18.17
CA GLN A 171 1.50 -3.83 -18.70
C GLN A 171 2.64 -4.07 -17.70
N ALA A 172 3.82 -4.41 -18.22
CA ALA A 172 5.04 -4.65 -17.43
C ALA A 172 5.54 -3.44 -16.63
N ASN A 173 4.97 -2.24 -16.84
CA ASN A 173 5.27 -1.03 -16.09
C ASN A 173 3.97 -0.27 -15.80
N LEU A 174 3.70 -0.03 -14.52
CA LEU A 174 2.57 0.80 -14.10
C LEU A 174 2.99 2.28 -14.09
N SER A 175 2.27 3.11 -14.83
CA SER A 175 2.47 4.56 -14.76
C SER A 175 1.69 5.18 -13.59
N LEU A 176 2.13 6.35 -13.12
CA LEU A 176 1.34 7.12 -12.14
C LEU A 176 -0.05 7.48 -12.70
N THR A 177 -0.16 7.68 -14.01
CA THR A 177 -1.43 7.94 -14.69
C THR A 177 -2.34 6.72 -14.61
N THR A 178 -1.81 5.52 -14.83
CA THR A 178 -2.57 4.26 -14.68
C THR A 178 -3.12 4.12 -13.26
N ILE A 179 -2.30 4.40 -12.24
CA ILE A 179 -2.73 4.35 -10.84
C ILE A 179 -3.81 5.40 -10.57
N LYS A 180 -3.60 6.65 -11.01
CA LYS A 180 -4.58 7.74 -10.80
C LYS A 180 -5.92 7.45 -11.47
N ASN A 181 -5.90 6.80 -12.61
CA ASN A 181 -7.10 6.49 -13.40
C ASN A 181 -7.77 5.17 -12.99
N LEU A 182 -7.27 4.46 -11.98
CA LEU A 182 -7.95 3.26 -11.46
C LEU A 182 -9.29 3.67 -10.85
N PRO A 183 -10.43 3.19 -11.38
CA PRO A 183 -11.73 3.44 -10.79
C PRO A 183 -11.87 2.65 -9.48
N ILE A 184 -12.23 3.34 -8.42
CA ILE A 184 -12.53 2.77 -7.11
C ILE A 184 -14.04 2.83 -6.89
N LEU A 185 -14.66 1.68 -6.66
CA LEU A 185 -16.08 1.61 -6.33
C LEU A 185 -16.27 2.01 -4.85
N LEU A 186 -16.89 3.16 -4.62
CA LEU A 186 -17.14 3.67 -3.28
C LEU A 186 -18.57 3.35 -2.84
N PRO A 187 -18.74 2.62 -1.74
CA PRO A 187 -20.03 2.49 -1.06
C PRO A 187 -20.56 3.85 -0.58
N ASP A 188 -21.85 3.91 -0.25
CA ASP A 188 -22.37 5.00 0.57
C ASP A 188 -21.72 5.00 1.97
N LYS A 189 -21.98 6.07 2.75
CA LYS A 189 -21.31 6.25 4.05
C LYS A 189 -21.61 5.15 5.07
N ASP A 190 -22.82 4.63 5.08
CA ASP A 190 -23.22 3.60 6.04
C ASP A 190 -22.60 2.25 5.68
N ALA A 191 -22.61 1.89 4.41
CA ALA A 191 -21.94 0.71 3.89
C ALA A 191 -20.42 0.79 4.09
N GLN A 192 -19.79 1.97 3.86
CA GLN A 192 -18.38 2.19 4.17
C GLN A 192 -18.08 1.92 5.66
N LYS A 193 -18.90 2.46 6.55
CA LYS A 193 -18.75 2.25 7.99
C LYS A 193 -18.87 0.77 8.37
N HIS A 194 -19.87 0.08 7.83
CA HIS A 194 -20.04 -1.35 8.09
C HIS A 194 -18.84 -2.17 7.59
N TYR A 195 -18.41 -1.92 6.36
CA TYR A 195 -17.24 -2.57 5.79
C TYR A 195 -15.98 -2.32 6.64
N MET A 196 -15.72 -1.07 7.01
CA MET A 196 -14.55 -0.71 7.81
C MET A 196 -14.58 -1.32 9.21
N ASN A 197 -15.74 -1.45 9.84
CA ASN A 197 -15.87 -2.16 11.12
C ASN A 197 -15.40 -3.62 11.04
N LEU A 198 -15.47 -4.25 9.86
CA LEU A 198 -14.98 -5.61 9.64
C LEU A 198 -13.48 -5.67 9.34
N VAL A 199 -12.97 -4.77 8.50
CA VAL A 199 -11.59 -4.89 7.99
C VAL A 199 -10.55 -4.11 8.80
N GLU A 200 -10.90 -2.98 9.39
CA GLU A 200 -9.96 -2.16 10.16
C GLU A 200 -9.32 -2.91 11.35
N PRO A 201 -10.07 -3.70 12.16
CA PRO A 201 -9.46 -4.50 13.21
C PRO A 201 -8.46 -5.54 12.69
N LEU A 202 -8.73 -6.11 11.50
CA LEU A 202 -7.82 -7.09 10.87
C LEU A 202 -6.54 -6.42 10.38
N ILE A 203 -6.65 -5.25 9.76
CA ILE A 203 -5.50 -4.44 9.32
C ILE A 203 -4.66 -4.02 10.54
N LYS A 204 -5.31 -3.59 11.61
CA LYS A 204 -4.62 -3.23 12.86
C LYS A 204 -3.87 -4.43 13.45
N ALA A 205 -4.50 -5.61 13.46
CA ALA A 205 -3.86 -6.85 13.92
C ALA A 205 -2.64 -7.21 13.04
N MET A 206 -2.74 -7.08 11.71
CA MET A 206 -1.61 -7.30 10.81
C MET A 206 -0.43 -6.37 11.14
N ARG A 207 -0.69 -5.07 11.33
CA ARG A 207 0.35 -4.08 11.70
C ARG A 207 1.01 -4.42 13.05
N THR A 208 0.21 -4.80 14.05
CA THR A 208 0.73 -5.23 15.35
C THR A 208 1.64 -6.45 15.22
N ASN A 209 1.22 -7.44 14.42
CA ASN A 209 2.01 -8.64 14.18
C ASN A 209 3.32 -8.33 13.45
N PHE A 210 3.33 -7.40 12.48
CA PHE A 210 4.56 -6.99 11.81
C PHE A 210 5.54 -6.36 12.80
N ALA A 211 5.08 -5.44 13.65
CA ALA A 211 5.91 -4.83 14.68
C ALA A 211 6.47 -5.86 15.68
N GLU A 212 5.66 -6.85 16.08
CA GLU A 212 6.12 -7.89 17.00
C GLU A 212 7.15 -8.82 16.35
N VAL A 213 6.94 -9.24 15.11
CA VAL A 213 7.93 -10.05 14.35
C VAL A 213 9.26 -9.30 14.21
N GLU A 214 9.22 -8.01 13.93
CA GLU A 214 10.41 -7.19 13.86
C GLU A 214 11.15 -7.16 15.22
N ARG A 215 10.43 -6.86 16.30
CA ARG A 215 10.98 -6.85 17.65
C ARG A 215 11.62 -8.19 18.04
N LEU A 216 10.97 -9.28 17.73
CA LEU A 216 11.48 -10.63 18.00
C LEU A 216 12.75 -10.92 17.18
N SER A 217 12.80 -10.50 15.92
CA SER A 217 13.97 -10.64 15.07
C SER A 217 15.17 -9.84 15.58
N GLU A 218 14.95 -8.61 16.05
CA GLU A 218 15.99 -7.79 16.68
C GLU A 218 16.54 -8.43 17.96
N LEU A 219 15.67 -8.95 18.82
CA LEU A 219 16.06 -9.65 20.05
C LEU A 219 16.86 -10.91 19.74
N GLN A 220 16.45 -11.69 18.74
CA GLN A 220 17.17 -12.88 18.29
C GLN A 220 18.59 -12.51 17.83
N ASN A 221 18.74 -11.46 17.02
CA ASN A 221 20.05 -11.01 16.55
C ASN A 221 20.95 -10.52 17.70
N GLN A 222 20.38 -9.80 18.67
CA GLN A 222 21.14 -9.38 19.86
C GLN A 222 21.63 -10.57 20.70
N LEU A 223 20.80 -11.59 20.89
CA LEU A 223 21.18 -12.80 21.61
C LEU A 223 22.28 -13.58 20.88
N LEU A 224 22.16 -13.74 19.57
CA LEU A 224 23.18 -14.41 18.75
C LEU A 224 24.52 -13.68 18.82
N THR A 225 24.51 -12.35 18.75
CA THR A 225 25.72 -11.52 18.86
C THR A 225 26.39 -11.70 20.23
N ARG A 226 25.62 -11.70 21.33
CA ARG A 226 26.16 -11.94 22.69
C ARG A 226 26.76 -13.32 22.84
N LEU A 227 26.12 -14.35 22.32
CA LEU A 227 26.62 -15.73 22.38
C LEU A 227 27.92 -15.91 21.54
N SER A 228 28.05 -15.20 20.43
CA SER A 228 29.26 -15.25 19.59
C SER A 228 30.44 -14.47 20.20
N SER A 229 30.17 -13.40 20.95
CA SER A 229 31.19 -12.58 21.62
C SER A 229 31.64 -13.15 22.97
N SER A 230 31.00 -14.19 23.49
CA SER A 230 31.33 -14.88 24.75
C SER A 230 32.24 -16.09 24.54
N ARG A 231 32.72 -16.31 23.34
CA ARG A 231 33.75 -17.28 22.97
C ARG A 231 35.07 -16.60 22.65
#